data_44438cac08aabf85da3b831e9b40b603
#
_entry.id   44438cac08aabf85da3b831e9b40b603
#
_cell.length_a   1.000
_cell.length_b   1.000
_cell.length_c   1.000
_cell.angle_alpha   90.00
_cell.angle_beta   90.00
_cell.angle_gamma   90.00
#
_symmetry.space_group_name_H-M   'P 1'
#
loop_
_entity.id
_entity.type
_entity.pdbx_description
1 polymer ?
#
loop_
_entity_poly.entity_id
_entity_poly.type
_entity_poly.pdbx_seq_one_letter_code
_entity_poly.pdbx_strand_id
1 'polypeptide(L)'
;MNIKRYLLKILILLVLVGSVANAGYFKEKNKIYFIDTIEDSEKKEVVKNIDFRTFKIFEENDNFAKDKDNVYYKNKKLENVDVNSFQIENPFIVKDKDNVFYITNNEIIKIKGFSPEKSKVIVQFYVPTILINKNGIYTFDKYENGEITIKSIKPAEIDMDTLNVVDGENMAMLLYLKDKNNVYFINYKESEQKILDTDIENAEETENDNYSIDIEIKKLEGVDSNSFEIDSIYGKDKKNLYFFNKKITGVNPKTFKVIGSNKLIIKDDKGVYYLGREEVKKIQNADINSFEEVSKEYYRDKNNVYYYDNYDGDVKKIKGADAKTFEAIEGYALGRDKNAVYDRGKLIKGLDPVTFEDLNGDFYKDKNGVYYEGMLMKGIDSKSFEPFVNYTHVKDKNGIYSFYQKENEVVVEKVEISPEIDLKTLQPIENYSEYSKDKNNVYYHFKKIEGADIKTFEPEGYSIGKDKMGVYYETRKVNGVDVNSFEVLKNDFFKDKNNVYYKNKKLEIFKPKNFEVIDYSLVKQNEDLYYFTEDGNNNTKFVPLESKNVDIDTFQILDEDYTKDKNNTYYKGKIFKEADVKTLDKHYDENDNGYKIRDKKKVYKTKK
;
A
#
# COMPACT_ATOMS: atom_id res chain seq x y z
N MET A 1 6.26 18.24 55.52
CA MET A 1 5.17 17.33 55.13
C MET A 1 4.97 17.43 53.61
N ASN A 2 5.32 16.37 52.94
CA ASN A 2 4.85 15.94 51.60
C ASN A 2 5.44 16.47 50.29
N ILE A 3 6.75 16.66 50.19
CA ILE A 3 7.42 16.69 48.87
C ILE A 3 7.48 15.28 48.22
N LYS A 4 7.61 14.21 49.02
CA LYS A 4 7.57 12.82 48.51
C LYS A 4 6.21 12.40 47.92
N ARG A 5 5.09 12.96 48.36
CA ARG A 5 3.76 12.68 47.78
C ARG A 5 3.50 13.46 46.49
N TYR A 6 4.13 14.61 46.30
CA TYR A 6 4.05 15.38 45.06
C TYR A 6 4.96 14.79 43.97
N LEU A 7 6.16 14.34 44.32
CA LEU A 7 7.06 13.64 43.42
C LEU A 7 6.52 12.28 42.97
N LEU A 8 5.80 11.56 43.85
CA LEU A 8 5.14 10.29 43.46
C LEU A 8 3.93 10.51 42.54
N LYS A 9 3.20 11.63 42.69
CA LYS A 9 2.12 12.00 41.75
C LYS A 9 2.64 12.52 40.41
N ILE A 10 3.78 13.22 40.42
CA ILE A 10 4.45 13.65 39.17
C ILE A 10 5.11 12.46 38.46
N LEU A 11 5.64 11.48 39.20
CA LEU A 11 6.19 10.26 38.61
C LEU A 11 5.08 9.36 38.01
N ILE A 12 3.90 9.35 38.65
CA ILE A 12 2.70 8.66 38.11
C ILE A 12 2.11 9.43 36.91
N LEU A 13 2.23 10.77 36.86
CA LEU A 13 1.79 11.57 35.72
C LEU A 13 2.79 11.58 34.56
N LEU A 14 4.08 11.37 34.81
CA LEU A 14 5.14 11.25 33.78
C LEU A 14 5.22 9.85 33.19
N VAL A 15 4.66 8.84 33.83
CA VAL A 15 4.46 7.48 33.25
C VAL A 15 3.19 7.44 32.38
N LEU A 16 2.30 8.45 32.47
CA LEU A 16 1.05 8.56 31.70
C LEU A 16 1.15 9.46 30.45
N VAL A 17 2.31 10.02 30.14
CA VAL A 17 2.50 10.94 28.99
C VAL A 17 3.63 10.48 28.06
N GLY A 18 3.93 9.19 28.01
CA GLY A 18 5.03 8.70 27.20
C GLY A 18 5.00 7.24 26.76
N SER A 19 3.83 6.58 26.78
CA SER A 19 3.67 5.29 26.12
C SER A 19 2.40 5.32 25.31
N VAL A 20 2.52 5.11 24.02
CA VAL A 20 1.45 4.49 23.21
C VAL A 20 1.01 3.29 24.03
N ALA A 21 -0.22 3.26 24.54
CA ALA A 21 -0.73 2.16 25.35
C ALA A 21 -0.77 0.94 24.43
N ASN A 22 0.19 0.02 24.59
CA ASN A 22 0.11 -1.27 23.95
C ASN A 22 -1.13 -1.99 24.45
N ALA A 23 -1.90 -2.63 23.57
CA ALA A 23 -2.99 -3.53 23.94
C ALA A 23 -2.49 -4.55 24.98
N GLY A 24 -3.28 -4.85 26.01
CA GLY A 24 -2.87 -5.83 27.03
C GLY A 24 -3.68 -5.82 28.31
N TYR A 25 -3.31 -6.74 29.23
CA TYR A 25 -3.99 -6.89 30.51
C TYR A 25 -3.46 -5.90 31.57
N PHE A 26 -4.41 -5.33 32.30
CA PHE A 26 -4.15 -4.35 33.35
C PHE A 26 -4.83 -4.70 34.68
N LYS A 27 -4.09 -4.68 35.80
CA LYS A 27 -4.61 -4.94 37.14
C LYS A 27 -4.92 -3.63 37.86
N GLU A 28 -6.18 -3.44 38.25
CA GLU A 28 -6.58 -2.28 39.02
C GLU A 28 -7.49 -2.70 40.19
N LYS A 29 -7.05 -2.40 41.43
CA LYS A 29 -7.71 -2.87 42.66
C LYS A 29 -7.87 -4.41 42.63
N ASN A 30 -9.10 -4.93 42.64
CA ASN A 30 -9.38 -6.37 42.59
C ASN A 30 -10.00 -6.80 41.25
N LYS A 31 -9.71 -6.09 40.16
CA LYS A 31 -10.22 -6.38 38.82
C LYS A 31 -9.08 -6.45 37.82
N ILE A 32 -9.27 -7.28 36.82
CA ILE A 32 -8.43 -7.34 35.64
C ILE A 32 -9.21 -6.72 34.48
N TYR A 33 -8.54 -5.86 33.73
CA TYR A 33 -9.06 -5.24 32.53
C TYR A 33 -8.18 -5.66 31.36
N PHE A 34 -8.77 -5.75 30.17
CA PHE A 34 -8.05 -5.78 28.92
C PHE A 34 -8.25 -4.43 28.21
N ILE A 35 -7.17 -3.82 27.76
CA ILE A 35 -7.19 -2.60 26.96
C ILE A 35 -6.91 -3.03 25.52
N ASP A 36 -7.84 -2.78 24.63
CA ASP A 36 -7.69 -2.98 23.17
C ASP A 36 -7.52 -1.60 22.53
N THR A 37 -6.52 -1.45 21.69
CA THR A 37 -6.29 -0.23 20.92
C THR A 37 -6.78 -0.50 19.50
N ILE A 38 -7.98 -0.02 19.18
CA ILE A 38 -8.56 -0.10 17.84
C ILE A 38 -8.73 1.32 17.33
N GLU A 39 -8.13 1.65 16.19
CA GLU A 39 -8.33 2.91 15.46
C GLU A 39 -8.31 4.19 16.36
N ASP A 40 -7.18 4.47 16.98
CA ASP A 40 -6.99 5.65 17.87
C ASP A 40 -7.94 5.76 19.07
N SER A 41 -8.71 4.70 19.40
CA SER A 41 -9.56 4.64 20.59
C SER A 41 -9.14 3.51 21.53
N GLU A 42 -8.95 3.84 22.82
CA GLU A 42 -8.71 2.85 23.88
C GLU A 42 -10.03 2.29 24.39
N LYS A 43 -10.27 1.00 24.19
CA LYS A 43 -11.40 0.30 24.77
C LYS A 43 -10.96 -0.52 25.98
N LYS A 44 -11.33 -0.10 27.17
CA LYS A 44 -11.04 -0.79 28.44
C LYS A 44 -12.20 -1.68 28.85
N GLU A 45 -12.01 -2.99 28.87
CA GLU A 45 -13.04 -3.98 29.22
C GLU A 45 -12.64 -4.85 30.41
N VAL A 46 -13.60 -5.18 31.29
CA VAL A 46 -13.37 -6.02 32.47
C VAL A 46 -13.34 -7.48 32.06
N VAL A 47 -12.27 -8.20 32.42
CA VAL A 47 -12.21 -9.65 32.29
C VAL A 47 -13.05 -10.28 33.41
N LYS A 48 -14.09 -11.05 33.03
CA LYS A 48 -15.05 -11.65 33.98
C LYS A 48 -14.62 -13.06 34.42
N ASN A 49 -15.12 -13.48 35.58
CA ASN A 49 -14.96 -14.85 36.13
C ASN A 49 -13.50 -15.30 36.29
N ILE A 50 -12.63 -14.41 36.74
CA ILE A 50 -11.20 -14.61 36.88
C ILE A 50 -10.78 -14.83 38.34
N ASP A 51 -9.92 -15.80 38.60
CA ASP A 51 -9.22 -15.90 39.88
C ASP A 51 -8.03 -14.93 39.91
N PHE A 52 -8.23 -13.77 40.49
CA PHE A 52 -7.24 -12.70 40.57
C PHE A 52 -5.90 -13.14 41.20
N ARG A 53 -5.92 -14.10 42.12
CA ARG A 53 -4.74 -14.55 42.86
C ARG A 53 -3.81 -15.40 42.02
N THR A 54 -4.37 -16.19 41.11
CA THR A 54 -3.61 -17.11 40.24
C THR A 54 -3.43 -16.60 38.83
N PHE A 55 -3.97 -15.41 38.53
CA PHE A 55 -3.88 -14.81 37.21
C PHE A 55 -2.45 -14.54 36.76
N LYS A 56 -2.11 -15.02 35.57
CA LYS A 56 -0.83 -14.82 34.88
C LYS A 56 -1.04 -14.53 33.39
N ILE A 57 -0.27 -13.60 32.85
CA ILE A 57 -0.20 -13.31 31.42
C ILE A 57 0.81 -14.26 30.80
N PHE A 58 0.58 -14.72 29.57
CA PHE A 58 1.56 -15.50 28.81
C PHE A 58 2.67 -14.58 28.28
N GLU A 59 3.92 -14.97 28.46
CA GLU A 59 5.08 -14.19 27.99
C GLU A 59 5.20 -14.18 26.46
N GLU A 60 4.69 -15.23 25.80
CA GLU A 60 4.74 -15.42 24.35
C GLU A 60 3.74 -14.51 23.59
N ASN A 61 2.64 -14.13 24.26
CA ASN A 61 1.61 -13.27 23.67
C ASN A 61 0.72 -12.67 24.77
N ASP A 62 0.80 -11.38 24.99
CA ASP A 62 0.11 -10.62 26.04
C ASP A 62 -1.39 -10.46 25.83
N ASN A 63 -1.94 -10.89 24.69
CA ASN A 63 -3.37 -11.06 24.48
C ASN A 63 -3.93 -12.30 25.21
N PHE A 64 -3.06 -13.18 25.69
CA PHE A 64 -3.44 -14.38 26.44
C PHE A 64 -3.07 -14.29 27.91
N ALA A 65 -3.98 -14.80 28.73
CA ALA A 65 -3.73 -14.97 30.15
C ALA A 65 -4.41 -16.24 30.66
N LYS A 66 -4.01 -16.69 31.85
CA LYS A 66 -4.64 -17.81 32.53
C LYS A 66 -4.77 -17.56 34.02
N ASP A 67 -5.72 -18.22 34.63
CA ASP A 67 -5.75 -18.48 36.06
C ASP A 67 -5.63 -20.00 36.32
N LYS A 68 -5.89 -20.44 37.53
CA LYS A 68 -5.81 -21.86 37.87
C LYS A 68 -6.80 -22.77 37.12
N ASP A 69 -7.93 -22.20 36.68
CA ASP A 69 -9.07 -22.95 36.13
C ASP A 69 -9.34 -22.62 34.65
N ASN A 70 -8.89 -21.47 34.15
CA ASN A 70 -9.30 -20.96 32.83
C ASN A 70 -8.16 -20.32 32.07
N VAL A 71 -8.29 -20.32 30.72
CA VAL A 71 -7.49 -19.52 29.81
C VAL A 71 -8.36 -18.39 29.25
N TYR A 72 -7.76 -17.23 29.04
CA TYR A 72 -8.41 -16.03 28.54
C TYR A 72 -7.69 -15.53 27.30
N TYR A 73 -8.46 -15.06 26.32
CA TYR A 73 -7.99 -14.29 25.18
C TYR A 73 -8.65 -12.92 25.21
N LYS A 74 -7.85 -11.88 25.30
CA LYS A 74 -8.35 -10.52 25.53
C LYS A 74 -9.29 -10.51 26.76
N ASN A 75 -10.50 -9.99 26.61
CA ASN A 75 -11.49 -9.94 27.71
C ASN A 75 -12.37 -11.18 27.82
N LYS A 76 -12.19 -12.21 26.97
CA LYS A 76 -13.06 -13.39 26.87
C LYS A 76 -12.41 -14.64 27.46
N LYS A 77 -13.16 -15.42 28.23
CA LYS A 77 -12.76 -16.75 28.65
C LYS A 77 -12.86 -17.71 27.47
N LEU A 78 -11.85 -18.57 27.30
CA LEU A 78 -11.89 -19.65 26.32
C LEU A 78 -12.64 -20.88 26.90
N GLU A 79 -13.65 -21.34 26.17
CA GLU A 79 -14.43 -22.48 26.58
C GLU A 79 -13.80 -23.81 26.09
N ASN A 80 -13.90 -24.84 26.91
CA ASN A 80 -13.41 -26.20 26.59
C ASN A 80 -11.91 -26.30 26.32
N VAL A 81 -11.11 -25.52 27.02
CA VAL A 81 -9.65 -25.50 26.94
C VAL A 81 -9.04 -26.10 28.19
N ASP A 82 -8.08 -27.03 28.04
CA ASP A 82 -7.31 -27.58 29.17
C ASP A 82 -6.17 -26.62 29.55
N VAL A 83 -6.29 -25.95 30.69
CA VAL A 83 -5.37 -24.93 31.19
C VAL A 83 -3.94 -25.45 31.37
N ASN A 84 -3.78 -26.71 31.73
CA ASN A 84 -2.49 -27.29 32.09
C ASN A 84 -1.64 -27.64 30.85
N SER A 85 -2.32 -27.97 29.76
CA SER A 85 -1.66 -28.33 28.49
C SER A 85 -1.73 -27.24 27.43
N PHE A 86 -2.29 -26.06 27.75
CA PHE A 86 -2.42 -24.96 26.81
C PHE A 86 -1.06 -24.39 26.41
N GLN A 87 -0.86 -24.24 25.09
CA GLN A 87 0.38 -23.74 24.48
C GLN A 87 0.03 -22.76 23.35
N ILE A 88 0.84 -21.72 23.25
CA ILE A 88 0.83 -20.79 22.13
C ILE A 88 1.89 -21.27 21.14
N GLU A 89 1.47 -21.79 19.97
CA GLU A 89 2.38 -22.30 18.95
C GLU A 89 3.01 -21.16 18.13
N ASN A 90 2.18 -20.16 17.79
CA ASN A 90 2.57 -18.95 17.04
C ASN A 90 1.47 -17.89 17.22
N PRO A 91 1.56 -16.68 16.65
CA PRO A 91 0.56 -15.62 16.79
C PRO A 91 -0.87 -16.01 16.35
N PHE A 92 -1.01 -17.04 15.49
CA PHE A 92 -2.29 -17.43 14.88
C PHE A 92 -2.84 -18.74 15.39
N ILE A 93 -2.04 -19.55 16.09
CA ILE A 93 -2.44 -20.90 16.50
C ILE A 93 -2.12 -21.14 17.97
N VAL A 94 -3.13 -21.60 18.70
CA VAL A 94 -2.97 -22.13 20.05
C VAL A 94 -3.54 -23.55 20.14
N LYS A 95 -3.04 -24.33 21.06
CA LYS A 95 -3.50 -25.71 21.26
C LYS A 95 -3.53 -26.10 22.74
N ASP A 96 -4.28 -27.12 23.05
CA ASP A 96 -4.15 -27.92 24.26
C ASP A 96 -3.98 -29.40 23.90
N LYS A 97 -4.06 -30.31 24.87
CA LYS A 97 -3.93 -31.76 24.63
C LYS A 97 -5.00 -32.34 23.70
N ASP A 98 -6.18 -31.68 23.62
CA ASP A 98 -7.36 -32.22 22.92
C ASP A 98 -7.74 -31.42 21.69
N ASN A 99 -7.30 -30.15 21.59
CA ASN A 99 -7.81 -29.19 20.60
C ASN A 99 -6.71 -28.33 19.99
N VAL A 100 -6.97 -27.87 18.75
CA VAL A 100 -6.19 -26.80 18.08
C VAL A 100 -7.16 -25.69 17.71
N PHE A 101 -6.75 -24.44 17.92
CA PHE A 101 -7.55 -23.25 17.66
C PHE A 101 -6.79 -22.27 16.76
N TYR A 102 -7.53 -21.62 15.89
CA TYR A 102 -7.07 -20.51 15.06
C TYR A 102 -7.48 -19.18 15.68
N ILE A 103 -6.56 -18.22 15.66
CA ILE A 103 -6.74 -16.88 16.20
C ILE A 103 -6.97 -15.93 15.03
N THR A 104 -8.10 -15.24 15.05
CA THR A 104 -8.38 -14.07 14.19
C THR A 104 -8.18 -12.79 15.00
N ASN A 105 -8.29 -11.62 14.36
CA ASN A 105 -8.20 -10.33 15.06
C ASN A 105 -9.17 -10.19 16.24
N ASN A 106 -10.33 -10.84 16.20
CA ASN A 106 -11.40 -10.68 17.19
C ASN A 106 -11.86 -11.97 17.87
N GLU A 107 -11.50 -13.15 17.36
CA GLU A 107 -12.05 -14.43 17.82
C GLU A 107 -11.01 -15.55 17.82
N ILE A 108 -11.31 -16.57 18.62
CA ILE A 108 -10.60 -17.85 18.61
C ILE A 108 -11.56 -18.93 18.14
N ILE A 109 -11.19 -19.60 17.05
CA ILE A 109 -12.03 -20.59 16.38
C ILE A 109 -11.39 -21.98 16.52
N LYS A 110 -12.14 -22.95 17.04
CA LYS A 110 -11.69 -24.34 17.12
C LYS A 110 -11.61 -24.95 15.73
N ILE A 111 -10.46 -25.54 15.39
CA ILE A 111 -10.28 -26.28 14.13
C ILE A 111 -10.88 -27.68 14.30
N LYS A 112 -12.03 -27.92 13.67
CA LYS A 112 -12.71 -29.21 13.74
C LYS A 112 -11.96 -30.30 12.96
N GLY A 113 -11.90 -31.52 13.53
CA GLY A 113 -11.30 -32.68 12.85
C GLY A 113 -9.76 -32.70 12.83
N PHE A 114 -9.09 -31.74 13.46
CA PHE A 114 -7.64 -31.71 13.56
C PHE A 114 -7.15 -32.09 14.94
N SER A 115 -6.26 -33.09 15.02
CA SER A 115 -5.68 -33.57 16.29
C SER A 115 -4.44 -32.78 16.66
N PRO A 116 -4.28 -32.34 17.92
CA PRO A 116 -3.09 -31.64 18.39
C PRO A 116 -1.86 -32.57 18.48
N GLU A 117 -2.04 -33.89 18.48
CA GLU A 117 -0.95 -34.86 18.62
C GLU A 117 0.00 -34.78 17.41
N LYS A 118 1.29 -34.48 17.67
CA LYS A 118 2.33 -34.27 16.65
C LYS A 118 1.94 -33.22 15.60
N SER A 119 1.09 -32.24 15.99
CA SER A 119 0.69 -31.18 15.07
C SER A 119 1.83 -30.20 14.86
N LYS A 120 2.03 -29.80 13.61
CA LYS A 120 2.89 -28.69 13.20
C LYS A 120 2.05 -27.75 12.33
N VAL A 121 2.14 -26.46 12.60
CA VAL A 121 1.46 -25.42 11.82
C VAL A 121 2.51 -24.60 11.11
N ILE A 122 2.29 -24.39 9.84
CA ILE A 122 3.16 -23.57 9.00
C ILE A 122 2.40 -22.31 8.67
N VAL A 123 3.02 -21.17 8.95
CA VAL A 123 2.50 -19.84 8.69
C VAL A 123 3.34 -19.21 7.61
N GLN A 124 2.69 -18.75 6.52
CA GLN A 124 3.33 -17.93 5.49
C GLN A 124 2.54 -16.64 5.31
N PHE A 125 3.24 -15.54 5.04
CA PHE A 125 2.60 -14.22 4.84
C PHE A 125 1.62 -13.83 5.97
N TYR A 126 2.00 -14.13 7.24
CA TYR A 126 1.17 -13.87 8.42
C TYR A 126 -0.17 -14.64 8.46
N VAL A 127 -0.39 -15.60 7.57
CA VAL A 127 -1.58 -16.46 7.56
C VAL A 127 -1.14 -17.91 7.71
N PRO A 128 -1.76 -18.71 8.59
CA PRO A 128 -1.50 -20.14 8.65
C PRO A 128 -2.01 -20.80 7.38
N THR A 129 -1.07 -21.42 6.65
CA THR A 129 -1.37 -21.98 5.34
C THR A 129 -1.48 -23.49 5.35
N ILE A 130 -0.72 -24.16 6.22
CA ILE A 130 -0.63 -25.61 6.23
C ILE A 130 -0.65 -26.13 7.66
N LEU A 131 -1.47 -27.16 7.86
CA LEU A 131 -1.53 -27.95 9.08
C LEU A 131 -1.02 -29.36 8.80
N ILE A 132 -0.09 -29.84 9.62
CA ILE A 132 0.45 -31.20 9.53
C ILE A 132 0.23 -31.90 10.85
N ASN A 133 -0.30 -33.12 10.81
CA ASN A 133 -0.33 -34.03 11.97
C ASN A 133 -0.05 -35.46 11.51
N LYS A 134 -0.11 -36.42 12.44
CA LYS A 134 0.11 -37.86 12.12
C LYS A 134 -0.83 -38.43 11.07
N ASN A 135 -2.01 -37.82 10.88
CA ASN A 135 -3.03 -38.32 9.95
C ASN A 135 -2.94 -37.74 8.55
N GLY A 136 -2.31 -36.58 8.39
CA GLY A 136 -2.21 -35.95 7.08
C GLY A 136 -1.67 -34.52 7.07
N ILE A 137 -1.76 -33.95 5.88
CA ILE A 137 -1.43 -32.55 5.58
C ILE A 137 -2.74 -31.90 5.12
N TYR A 138 -3.00 -30.72 5.63
CA TYR A 138 -4.27 -30.01 5.42
C TYR A 138 -3.99 -28.53 5.11
N THR A 139 -4.87 -27.92 4.32
CA THR A 139 -5.00 -26.47 4.17
C THR A 139 -6.34 -26.00 4.74
N PHE A 140 -6.46 -24.72 4.98
CA PHE A 140 -7.74 -24.12 5.33
C PHE A 140 -8.65 -24.07 4.09
N ASP A 141 -9.90 -24.52 4.25
CA ASP A 141 -10.97 -24.32 3.29
C ASP A 141 -11.90 -23.22 3.81
N LYS A 142 -12.69 -22.64 2.94
CA LYS A 142 -13.57 -21.48 3.14
C LYS A 142 -14.14 -21.30 4.56
N TYR A 143 -14.17 -20.03 4.98
CA TYR A 143 -14.97 -19.56 6.11
C TYR A 143 -16.46 -19.58 5.73
N GLU A 144 -17.20 -20.58 6.15
CA GLU A 144 -18.66 -20.55 6.12
C GLU A 144 -19.17 -20.41 7.57
N ASN A 145 -19.96 -19.36 7.83
CA ASN A 145 -20.63 -19.12 9.13
C ASN A 145 -19.68 -19.00 10.35
N GLY A 146 -18.45 -18.48 10.17
CA GLY A 146 -17.48 -18.36 11.26
C GLY A 146 -16.79 -19.68 11.65
N GLU A 147 -16.99 -20.76 10.91
CA GLU A 147 -16.29 -22.03 11.11
C GLU A 147 -15.18 -22.21 10.08
N ILE A 148 -13.97 -22.58 10.54
CA ILE A 148 -12.88 -22.96 9.67
C ILE A 148 -12.99 -24.45 9.38
N THR A 149 -13.07 -24.79 8.10
CA THR A 149 -12.96 -26.16 7.64
C THR A 149 -11.55 -26.42 7.12
N ILE A 150 -11.10 -27.66 7.24
CA ILE A 150 -9.79 -28.09 6.72
C ILE A 150 -9.97 -29.08 5.57
N LYS A 151 -9.17 -28.90 4.52
CA LYS A 151 -9.12 -29.79 3.36
C LYS A 151 -7.83 -30.58 3.37
N SER A 152 -7.92 -31.90 3.24
CA SER A 152 -6.71 -32.72 3.09
C SER A 152 -6.07 -32.50 1.72
N ILE A 153 -4.75 -32.23 1.73
CA ILE A 153 -3.94 -32.03 0.54
C ILE A 153 -2.80 -33.04 0.43
N LYS A 154 -2.83 -34.05 1.27
CA LYS A 154 -1.77 -35.08 1.33
C LYS A 154 -1.70 -35.86 0.03
N PRO A 155 -0.58 -35.84 -0.73
CA PRO A 155 -0.29 -36.81 -1.78
C PRO A 155 -0.22 -38.24 -1.22
N ALA A 156 -0.66 -39.22 -1.99
CA ALA A 156 -0.72 -40.61 -1.54
C ALA A 156 0.66 -41.21 -1.20
N GLU A 157 1.72 -40.67 -1.76
CA GLU A 157 3.09 -41.19 -1.63
C GLU A 157 3.85 -40.73 -0.38
N ILE A 158 3.31 -39.80 0.42
CA ILE A 158 4.01 -39.25 1.58
C ILE A 158 3.98 -40.20 2.77
N ASP A 159 5.15 -40.54 3.28
CA ASP A 159 5.32 -41.29 4.51
C ASP A 159 5.20 -40.35 5.72
N MET A 160 4.00 -40.31 6.33
CA MET A 160 3.71 -39.40 7.44
C MET A 160 4.50 -39.71 8.72
N ASP A 161 4.94 -40.95 8.92
CA ASP A 161 5.69 -41.34 10.13
C ASP A 161 7.09 -40.71 10.14
N THR A 162 7.66 -40.45 8.96
CA THR A 162 8.99 -39.88 8.81
C THR A 162 8.97 -38.45 8.26
N LEU A 163 7.79 -37.89 8.03
CA LEU A 163 7.63 -36.55 7.45
C LEU A 163 8.16 -35.47 8.40
N ASN A 164 9.00 -34.60 7.84
CA ASN A 164 9.51 -33.41 8.51
C ASN A 164 9.45 -32.20 7.59
N VAL A 165 9.28 -31.03 8.18
CA VAL A 165 9.50 -29.74 7.50
C VAL A 165 11.01 -29.50 7.46
N VAL A 166 11.52 -29.09 6.31
CA VAL A 166 12.92 -28.68 6.17
C VAL A 166 12.98 -27.19 6.49
N ASP A 167 13.51 -26.88 7.68
CA ASP A 167 13.61 -25.50 8.16
C ASP A 167 14.83 -24.81 7.53
N GLY A 168 14.62 -23.60 6.99
CA GLY A 168 15.67 -22.69 6.50
C GLY A 168 15.64 -21.37 7.27
N GLU A 169 16.74 -20.62 7.24
CA GLU A 169 16.90 -19.36 7.99
C GLU A 169 15.91 -18.23 7.61
N ASN A 170 15.20 -18.37 6.48
CA ASN A 170 14.19 -17.41 6.00
C ASN A 170 12.91 -18.13 5.58
N MET A 171 12.05 -18.43 6.53
CA MET A 171 10.82 -19.22 6.36
C MET A 171 9.71 -18.56 5.52
N ALA A 172 9.85 -17.31 5.12
CA ALA A 172 8.72 -16.59 4.50
C ALA A 172 8.35 -17.02 3.07
N MET A 173 9.25 -17.69 2.34
CA MET A 173 9.02 -17.96 0.90
C MET A 173 9.25 -19.41 0.43
N LEU A 174 9.94 -20.26 1.19
CA LEU A 174 10.30 -21.59 0.72
C LEU A 174 9.91 -22.65 1.73
N LEU A 175 9.00 -23.52 1.33
CA LEU A 175 8.57 -24.61 2.17
C LEU A 175 8.81 -25.95 1.51
N TYR A 176 9.78 -26.68 2.05
CA TYR A 176 10.04 -28.06 1.69
C TYR A 176 9.63 -29.00 2.81
N LEU A 177 9.03 -30.10 2.41
CA LEU A 177 8.78 -31.25 3.29
C LEU A 177 9.67 -32.39 2.85
N LYS A 178 10.17 -33.19 3.78
CA LYS A 178 10.87 -34.43 3.44
C LYS A 178 10.41 -35.60 4.32
N ASP A 179 10.26 -36.73 3.69
CA ASP A 179 10.19 -38.03 4.37
C ASP A 179 11.49 -38.82 4.16
N LYS A 180 11.57 -40.05 4.62
CA LYS A 180 12.76 -40.90 4.48
C LYS A 180 13.18 -41.13 3.04
N ASN A 181 12.27 -41.01 2.06
CA ASN A 181 12.53 -41.39 0.67
C ASN A 181 12.53 -40.20 -0.28
N ASN A 182 11.72 -39.17 0.02
CA ASN A 182 11.39 -38.10 -0.93
C ASN A 182 11.48 -36.71 -0.30
N VAL A 183 11.60 -35.72 -1.17
CA VAL A 183 11.46 -34.30 -0.83
C VAL A 183 10.30 -33.74 -1.64
N TYR A 184 9.52 -32.89 -1.02
CA TYR A 184 8.34 -32.26 -1.61
C TYR A 184 8.46 -30.74 -1.45
N PHE A 185 7.98 -30.02 -2.46
CA PHE A 185 7.85 -28.57 -2.44
C PHE A 185 6.38 -28.20 -2.37
N ILE A 186 6.05 -27.23 -1.54
CA ILE A 186 4.71 -26.68 -1.41
C ILE A 186 4.59 -25.52 -2.36
N ASN A 187 3.69 -25.66 -3.34
CA ASN A 187 3.47 -24.70 -4.42
C ASN A 187 2.08 -24.09 -4.29
N TYR A 188 1.98 -22.77 -4.38
CA TYR A 188 0.71 -22.06 -4.47
C TYR A 188 0.18 -22.08 -5.90
N LYS A 189 -1.12 -22.25 -6.10
CA LYS A 189 -1.71 -22.18 -7.44
C LYS A 189 -1.77 -20.74 -7.95
N GLU A 190 -1.76 -20.56 -9.26
CA GLU A 190 -1.60 -19.27 -9.98
C GLU A 190 -2.58 -18.16 -9.59
N SER A 191 -3.74 -18.45 -8.99
CA SER A 191 -4.69 -17.43 -8.53
C SER A 191 -4.14 -16.53 -7.42
N GLU A 192 -3.08 -16.96 -6.71
CA GLU A 192 -2.47 -16.23 -5.59
C GLU A 192 -1.12 -15.60 -5.93
N GLN A 193 -0.51 -15.98 -7.05
CA GLN A 193 0.73 -15.36 -7.51
C GLN A 193 0.56 -13.87 -7.84
N LYS A 194 -0.68 -13.42 -8.16
CA LYS A 194 -1.03 -12.01 -8.31
C LYS A 194 -0.96 -11.19 -7.02
N ILE A 195 -1.12 -11.84 -5.87
CA ILE A 195 -1.03 -11.18 -4.55
C ILE A 195 0.44 -10.97 -4.15
N LEU A 196 1.35 -11.81 -4.64
CA LEU A 196 2.79 -11.72 -4.36
C LEU A 196 3.50 -10.62 -5.16
N ASP A 197 2.92 -10.20 -6.29
CA ASP A 197 3.46 -9.14 -7.16
C ASP A 197 2.91 -7.73 -6.84
N THR A 198 1.94 -7.61 -5.93
CA THR A 198 1.49 -6.31 -5.44
C THR A 198 2.27 -5.92 -4.19
N ASP A 199 2.90 -4.76 -4.23
CA ASP A 199 3.61 -4.15 -3.11
C ASP A 199 2.74 -4.20 -1.84
N ILE A 200 3.27 -4.86 -0.82
CA ILE A 200 2.62 -5.11 0.49
C ILE A 200 2.22 -3.79 1.22
N GLU A 201 2.74 -2.65 0.75
CA GLU A 201 2.48 -1.34 1.35
C GLU A 201 1.09 -0.73 1.03
N ASN A 202 0.30 -1.34 0.10
CA ASN A 202 -1.00 -0.79 -0.34
C ASN A 202 -2.18 -1.77 -0.18
N ALA A 203 -2.05 -2.83 0.60
CA ALA A 203 -3.18 -3.69 0.94
C ALA A 203 -4.05 -3.00 2.00
N GLU A 204 -4.94 -2.11 1.57
CA GLU A 204 -6.09 -1.74 2.39
C GLU A 204 -6.89 -3.01 2.71
N GLU A 205 -7.08 -3.29 4.00
CA GLU A 205 -7.90 -4.38 4.52
C GLU A 205 -9.32 -4.27 3.95
N THR A 206 -9.62 -5.01 2.91
CA THR A 206 -11.01 -5.22 2.50
C THR A 206 -11.58 -6.37 3.33
N GLU A 207 -12.42 -6.04 4.28
CA GLU A 207 -13.04 -6.93 5.30
C GLU A 207 -13.91 -8.08 4.75
N ASN A 208 -13.94 -8.37 3.45
CA ASN A 208 -14.94 -9.29 2.88
C ASN A 208 -14.44 -10.32 1.86
N ASP A 209 -13.16 -10.61 1.77
CA ASP A 209 -12.70 -11.62 0.82
C ASP A 209 -12.51 -12.98 1.47
N ASN A 210 -13.34 -13.93 1.05
CA ASN A 210 -13.22 -15.37 1.35
C ASN A 210 -11.95 -15.93 0.70
N TYR A 211 -10.82 -15.92 1.43
CA TYR A 211 -9.57 -16.51 0.93
C TYR A 211 -9.60 -18.03 1.07
N SER A 212 -9.68 -18.73 -0.04
CA SER A 212 -9.28 -20.15 -0.10
C SER A 212 -7.85 -20.24 -0.63
N ILE A 213 -6.93 -20.69 0.19
CA ILE A 213 -5.53 -20.89 -0.20
C ILE A 213 -5.44 -22.24 -0.93
N ASP A 214 -5.34 -22.20 -2.25
CA ASP A 214 -5.22 -23.41 -3.08
C ASP A 214 -3.73 -23.73 -3.23
N ILE A 215 -3.28 -24.77 -2.53
CA ILE A 215 -1.89 -25.23 -2.54
C ILE A 215 -1.76 -26.63 -3.15
N GLU A 216 -0.61 -26.88 -3.75
CA GLU A 216 -0.24 -28.16 -4.31
C GLU A 216 1.11 -28.62 -3.74
N ILE A 217 1.20 -29.88 -3.33
CA ILE A 217 2.45 -30.47 -2.88
C ILE A 217 3.06 -31.25 -4.04
N LYS A 218 4.21 -30.78 -4.54
CA LYS A 218 4.94 -31.38 -5.64
C LYS A 218 6.16 -32.14 -5.16
N LYS A 219 6.28 -33.40 -5.53
CA LYS A 219 7.48 -34.19 -5.32
C LYS A 219 8.62 -33.66 -6.19
N LEU A 220 9.80 -33.47 -5.60
CA LEU A 220 11.01 -33.16 -6.34
C LEU A 220 11.64 -34.44 -6.90
N GLU A 221 11.82 -34.48 -8.19
CA GLU A 221 12.38 -35.65 -8.85
C GLU A 221 13.90 -35.75 -8.71
N GLY A 222 14.40 -36.96 -8.41
CA GLY A 222 15.82 -37.29 -8.35
C GLY A 222 16.60 -36.68 -7.19
N VAL A 223 15.92 -36.28 -6.14
CA VAL A 223 16.51 -35.72 -4.91
C VAL A 223 16.93 -36.84 -3.97
N ASP A 224 18.12 -36.70 -3.36
CA ASP A 224 18.54 -37.52 -2.21
C ASP A 224 18.00 -36.90 -0.92
N SER A 225 16.86 -37.41 -0.43
CA SER A 225 16.23 -36.97 0.82
C SER A 225 17.15 -36.95 2.03
N ASN A 226 18.07 -37.91 2.13
CA ASN A 226 18.98 -38.02 3.29
C ASN A 226 19.98 -36.88 3.38
N SER A 227 20.36 -36.32 2.23
CA SER A 227 21.32 -35.21 2.18
C SER A 227 20.70 -33.86 1.80
N PHE A 228 19.38 -33.81 1.66
CA PHE A 228 18.70 -32.57 1.30
C PHE A 228 18.68 -31.59 2.47
N GLU A 229 19.11 -30.37 2.19
CA GLU A 229 19.13 -29.24 3.12
C GLU A 229 18.77 -27.93 2.37
N ILE A 230 18.40 -26.90 3.12
CA ILE A 230 18.18 -25.55 2.59
C ILE A 230 19.45 -24.72 2.87
N ASP A 231 19.92 -24.03 1.85
CA ASP A 231 21.00 -23.06 1.93
C ASP A 231 20.52 -21.72 1.37
N SER A 232 20.26 -20.77 2.26
CA SER A 232 19.61 -19.48 1.92
C SER A 232 18.20 -19.69 1.37
N ILE A 233 17.98 -19.43 0.07
CA ILE A 233 16.72 -19.64 -0.64
C ILE A 233 16.77 -20.85 -1.58
N TYR A 234 17.77 -21.70 -1.44
CA TYR A 234 18.01 -22.84 -2.32
C TYR A 234 17.86 -24.14 -1.56
N GLY A 235 17.17 -25.11 -2.15
CA GLY A 235 17.25 -26.50 -1.74
C GLY A 235 18.44 -27.18 -2.41
N LYS A 236 19.22 -27.97 -1.67
CA LYS A 236 20.34 -28.72 -2.25
C LYS A 236 20.49 -30.12 -1.65
N ASP A 237 20.97 -31.05 -2.46
CA ASP A 237 21.50 -32.33 -2.05
C ASP A 237 22.95 -32.49 -2.51
N LYS A 238 23.57 -33.64 -2.32
CA LYS A 238 24.96 -33.91 -2.72
C LYS A 238 25.24 -33.74 -4.21
N LYS A 239 24.21 -33.79 -5.06
CA LYS A 239 24.32 -33.81 -6.54
C LYS A 239 23.58 -32.68 -7.23
N ASN A 240 22.58 -32.10 -6.59
CA ASN A 240 21.63 -31.21 -7.22
C ASN A 240 21.41 -29.94 -6.40
N LEU A 241 21.07 -28.87 -7.10
CA LEU A 241 20.62 -27.59 -6.55
C LEU A 241 19.22 -27.29 -7.09
N TYR A 242 18.37 -26.72 -6.26
CA TYR A 242 16.98 -26.40 -6.58
C TYR A 242 16.66 -24.97 -6.16
N PHE A 243 15.85 -24.32 -6.98
CA PHE A 243 15.20 -23.08 -6.63
C PHE A 243 13.68 -23.29 -6.77
N PHE A 244 12.95 -23.16 -5.69
CA PHE A 244 11.58 -23.65 -5.60
C PHE A 244 11.49 -25.14 -6.00
N ASN A 245 10.54 -25.46 -6.89
CA ASN A 245 10.40 -26.82 -7.43
C ASN A 245 11.28 -27.11 -8.66
N LYS A 246 12.09 -26.14 -9.12
CA LYS A 246 12.91 -26.28 -10.34
C LYS A 246 14.34 -26.67 -10.02
N LYS A 247 14.83 -27.71 -10.65
CA LYS A 247 16.23 -28.12 -10.58
C LYS A 247 17.12 -27.15 -11.37
N ILE A 248 18.15 -26.62 -10.72
CA ILE A 248 19.17 -25.80 -11.34
C ILE A 248 20.19 -26.69 -12.02
N THR A 249 20.35 -26.55 -13.32
CA THR A 249 21.33 -27.30 -14.11
C THR A 249 22.61 -26.48 -14.33
N GLY A 250 23.76 -27.16 -14.42
CA GLY A 250 25.04 -26.51 -14.76
C GLY A 250 25.79 -25.90 -13.58
N VAL A 251 25.18 -25.79 -12.40
CA VAL A 251 25.81 -25.30 -11.16
C VAL A 251 26.24 -26.48 -10.29
N ASN A 252 27.43 -26.41 -9.74
CA ASN A 252 28.00 -27.43 -8.85
C ASN A 252 27.54 -27.21 -7.40
N PRO A 253 26.67 -28.05 -6.82
CA PRO A 253 26.11 -27.83 -5.47
C PRO A 253 27.18 -27.94 -4.36
N LYS A 254 28.35 -28.54 -4.63
CA LYS A 254 29.42 -28.67 -3.66
C LYS A 254 30.25 -27.40 -3.47
N THR A 255 30.34 -26.58 -4.52
CA THR A 255 31.13 -25.34 -4.53
C THR A 255 30.25 -24.09 -4.64
N PHE A 256 28.95 -24.30 -4.70
CA PHE A 256 27.93 -23.28 -4.75
C PHE A 256 28.04 -22.28 -3.60
N LYS A 257 27.88 -21.00 -3.91
CA LYS A 257 27.79 -19.88 -2.96
C LYS A 257 26.80 -18.85 -3.45
N VAL A 258 25.99 -18.32 -2.57
CA VAL A 258 25.11 -17.18 -2.81
C VAL A 258 25.93 -15.89 -2.72
N ILE A 259 25.69 -14.96 -3.64
CA ILE A 259 26.34 -13.66 -3.69
C ILE A 259 25.30 -12.56 -3.57
N GLY A 260 25.52 -11.67 -2.63
CA GLY A 260 24.71 -10.48 -2.46
C GLY A 260 23.43 -10.67 -1.64
N SER A 261 22.86 -9.54 -1.30
CA SER A 261 21.73 -9.42 -0.38
C SER A 261 20.40 -9.87 -1.00
N ASN A 262 20.24 -9.71 -2.33
CA ASN A 262 19.04 -10.16 -3.06
C ASN A 262 18.98 -11.69 -3.23
N LYS A 263 20.10 -12.42 -2.96
CA LYS A 263 20.20 -13.88 -3.05
C LYS A 263 19.98 -14.50 -4.44
N LEU A 264 19.82 -13.68 -5.48
CA LEU A 264 19.52 -14.13 -6.83
C LEU A 264 20.76 -14.36 -7.70
N ILE A 265 21.94 -13.93 -7.21
CA ILE A 265 23.23 -14.20 -7.84
C ILE A 265 23.94 -15.31 -7.10
N ILE A 266 24.44 -16.29 -7.83
CA ILE A 266 25.18 -17.44 -7.30
C ILE A 266 26.48 -17.67 -8.07
N LYS A 267 27.45 -18.28 -7.44
CA LYS A 267 28.67 -18.74 -8.11
C LYS A 267 29.10 -20.11 -7.65
N ASP A 268 29.83 -20.80 -8.51
CA ASP A 268 30.53 -22.05 -8.20
C ASP A 268 31.95 -22.04 -8.77
N ASP A 269 32.60 -23.19 -8.83
CA ASP A 269 33.94 -23.36 -9.43
C ASP A 269 33.97 -23.17 -10.96
N LYS A 270 32.81 -23.09 -11.64
CA LYS A 270 32.70 -23.00 -13.10
C LYS A 270 32.21 -21.65 -13.60
N GLY A 271 31.58 -20.82 -12.75
CA GLY A 271 31.05 -19.55 -13.19
C GLY A 271 30.30 -18.74 -12.13
N VAL A 272 29.78 -17.61 -12.59
CA VAL A 272 28.81 -16.78 -11.90
C VAL A 272 27.50 -16.85 -12.68
N TYR A 273 26.39 -16.98 -11.96
CA TYR A 273 25.08 -17.20 -12.54
C TYR A 273 24.06 -16.30 -11.85
N TYR A 274 22.99 -16.00 -12.55
CA TYR A 274 21.83 -15.29 -11.99
C TYR A 274 20.53 -16.06 -12.24
N LEU A 275 19.59 -15.88 -11.34
CA LEU A 275 18.23 -16.41 -11.50
C LEU A 275 17.44 -15.43 -12.33
N GLY A 276 17.18 -15.80 -13.59
CA GLY A 276 16.20 -15.14 -14.44
C GLY A 276 14.78 -15.62 -14.08
N ARG A 277 13.77 -15.05 -14.73
CA ARG A 277 12.36 -15.40 -14.49
C ARG A 277 12.05 -16.88 -14.68
N GLU A 278 12.67 -17.51 -15.69
CA GLU A 278 12.35 -18.89 -16.07
C GLU A 278 13.49 -19.86 -15.83
N GLU A 279 14.75 -19.41 -15.91
CA GLU A 279 15.93 -20.25 -15.87
C GLU A 279 17.14 -19.55 -15.23
N VAL A 280 18.10 -20.34 -14.79
CA VAL A 280 19.38 -19.85 -14.32
C VAL A 280 20.32 -19.62 -15.51
N LYS A 281 20.86 -18.41 -15.62
CA LYS A 281 21.77 -18.01 -16.70
C LYS A 281 23.14 -17.69 -16.19
N LYS A 282 24.15 -18.04 -17.00
CA LYS A 282 25.56 -17.73 -16.70
C LYS A 282 25.90 -16.30 -17.12
N ILE A 283 26.52 -15.54 -16.20
CA ILE A 283 27.10 -14.24 -16.53
C ILE A 283 28.38 -14.48 -17.32
N GLN A 284 28.35 -14.13 -18.59
CA GLN A 284 29.45 -14.42 -19.50
C GLN A 284 30.71 -13.60 -19.16
N ASN A 285 31.87 -14.28 -19.10
CA ASN A 285 33.16 -13.67 -18.83
C ASN A 285 33.31 -12.97 -17.48
N ALA A 286 32.44 -13.26 -16.51
CA ALA A 286 32.62 -12.79 -15.13
C ALA A 286 33.82 -13.48 -14.47
N ASP A 287 34.64 -12.72 -13.77
CA ASP A 287 35.75 -13.26 -12.99
C ASP A 287 35.24 -13.80 -11.65
N ILE A 288 35.20 -15.12 -11.51
CA ILE A 288 34.61 -15.83 -10.35
C ILE A 288 35.20 -15.37 -9.03
N ASN A 289 36.53 -15.12 -9.00
CA ASN A 289 37.26 -14.87 -7.77
C ASN A 289 37.03 -13.46 -7.21
N SER A 290 36.87 -12.49 -8.11
CA SER A 290 36.65 -11.08 -7.74
C SER A 290 35.22 -10.59 -7.86
N PHE A 291 34.29 -11.48 -8.22
CA PHE A 291 32.88 -11.11 -8.36
C PHE A 291 32.25 -10.84 -6.99
N GLU A 292 31.74 -9.64 -6.82
CA GLU A 292 31.14 -9.17 -5.56
C GLU A 292 29.96 -8.24 -5.79
N GLU A 293 29.10 -8.12 -4.77
CA GLU A 293 28.02 -7.13 -4.71
C GLU A 293 28.59 -5.74 -4.42
N VAL A 294 28.08 -4.72 -5.10
CA VAL A 294 28.29 -3.31 -4.78
C VAL A 294 27.05 -2.73 -4.11
N SER A 295 25.86 -3.07 -4.63
CA SER A 295 24.54 -2.82 -4.02
C SER A 295 23.58 -3.93 -4.42
N LYS A 296 22.32 -3.87 -4.00
CA LYS A 296 21.30 -4.86 -4.40
C LYS A 296 21.19 -5.06 -5.91
N GLU A 297 21.40 -4.01 -6.68
CA GLU A 297 21.28 -4.01 -8.14
C GLU A 297 22.63 -4.03 -8.86
N TYR A 298 23.71 -3.57 -8.23
CA TYR A 298 25.02 -3.47 -8.86
C TYR A 298 26.00 -4.50 -8.36
N TYR A 299 26.68 -5.12 -9.29
CA TYR A 299 27.75 -6.10 -9.05
C TYR A 299 28.98 -5.72 -9.85
N ARG A 300 30.14 -6.13 -9.41
CA ARG A 300 31.38 -5.95 -10.15
C ARG A 300 32.31 -7.16 -10.02
N ASP A 301 33.18 -7.28 -11.00
CA ASP A 301 34.43 -8.05 -10.87
C ASP A 301 35.63 -7.11 -11.07
N LYS A 302 36.84 -7.62 -11.08
CA LYS A 302 38.05 -6.81 -11.27
C LYS A 302 38.09 -6.01 -12.58
N ASN A 303 37.27 -6.36 -13.59
CA ASN A 303 37.31 -5.79 -14.94
C ASN A 303 36.00 -5.10 -15.35
N ASN A 304 34.88 -5.48 -14.76
CA ASN A 304 33.56 -5.12 -15.26
C ASN A 304 32.60 -4.74 -14.14
N VAL A 305 31.60 -3.92 -14.48
CA VAL A 305 30.43 -3.64 -13.66
C VAL A 305 29.21 -4.23 -14.31
N TYR A 306 28.28 -4.74 -13.51
CA TYR A 306 27.04 -5.36 -13.93
C TYR A 306 25.86 -4.75 -13.18
N TYR A 307 24.73 -4.66 -13.87
CA TYR A 307 23.46 -4.24 -13.30
C TYR A 307 22.48 -5.41 -13.35
N TYR A 308 21.89 -5.77 -12.23
CA TYR A 308 20.80 -6.73 -12.13
C TYR A 308 19.48 -5.95 -12.22
N ASP A 309 18.74 -6.20 -13.28
CA ASP A 309 17.43 -5.60 -13.52
C ASP A 309 16.35 -6.45 -12.83
N ASN A 310 15.86 -5.98 -11.70
CA ASN A 310 14.82 -6.70 -10.92
C ASN A 310 13.52 -6.86 -11.72
N TYR A 311 13.23 -5.92 -12.63
CA TYR A 311 12.01 -5.97 -13.43
C TYR A 311 12.09 -7.02 -14.55
N ASP A 312 13.20 -7.06 -15.29
CA ASP A 312 13.42 -8.04 -16.35
C ASP A 312 13.97 -9.38 -15.83
N GLY A 313 14.52 -9.41 -14.62
CA GLY A 313 15.21 -10.56 -14.08
C GLY A 313 16.47 -10.91 -14.89
N ASP A 314 17.21 -9.91 -15.37
CA ASP A 314 18.38 -10.08 -16.23
C ASP A 314 19.59 -9.32 -15.69
N VAL A 315 20.79 -9.81 -16.00
CA VAL A 315 22.05 -9.16 -15.62
C VAL A 315 22.73 -8.62 -16.87
N LYS A 316 22.90 -7.29 -16.89
CA LYS A 316 23.51 -6.57 -18.00
C LYS A 316 24.89 -6.04 -17.62
N LYS A 317 25.91 -6.31 -18.45
CA LYS A 317 27.21 -5.68 -18.30
C LYS A 317 27.13 -4.21 -18.69
N ILE A 318 27.62 -3.32 -17.85
CA ILE A 318 27.65 -1.87 -18.12
C ILE A 318 28.86 -1.54 -18.98
N LYS A 319 28.60 -1.16 -20.21
CA LYS A 319 29.66 -0.84 -21.17
C LYS A 319 30.39 0.45 -20.79
N GLY A 320 31.70 0.35 -20.60
CA GLY A 320 32.55 1.52 -20.34
C GLY A 320 32.70 1.91 -18.87
N ALA A 321 31.98 1.27 -17.97
CA ALA A 321 32.13 1.50 -16.53
C ALA A 321 33.51 1.05 -16.03
N ASP A 322 34.14 1.86 -15.18
CA ASP A 322 35.43 1.57 -14.55
C ASP A 322 35.20 0.82 -13.23
N ALA A 323 35.38 -0.49 -13.26
CA ALA A 323 35.13 -1.36 -12.10
C ALA A 323 35.93 -0.99 -10.84
N LYS A 324 37.09 -0.34 -10.99
CA LYS A 324 37.96 0.02 -9.86
C LYS A 324 37.45 1.21 -9.07
N THR A 325 36.77 2.14 -9.76
CA THR A 325 36.28 3.37 -9.14
C THR A 325 34.75 3.42 -9.04
N PHE A 326 34.08 2.34 -9.49
CA PHE A 326 32.63 2.27 -9.45
C PHE A 326 32.12 2.16 -8.03
N GLU A 327 31.15 3.00 -7.69
CA GLU A 327 30.38 2.96 -6.45
C GLU A 327 28.88 3.11 -6.75
N ALA A 328 28.06 2.42 -5.96
CA ALA A 328 26.62 2.61 -5.97
C ALA A 328 26.25 3.79 -5.07
N ILE A 329 25.19 4.51 -5.45
CA ILE A 329 24.62 5.60 -4.66
C ILE A 329 23.45 5.02 -3.86
N GLU A 330 23.53 5.17 -2.54
CA GLU A 330 22.58 4.56 -1.62
C GLU A 330 21.17 5.11 -1.81
N GLY A 331 20.17 4.23 -1.75
CA GLY A 331 18.76 4.56 -1.83
C GLY A 331 18.13 4.54 -3.22
N TYR A 332 18.95 4.46 -4.28
CA TYR A 332 18.48 4.49 -5.68
C TYR A 332 19.30 3.54 -6.55
N ALA A 333 18.72 3.14 -7.70
CA ALA A 333 19.43 2.30 -8.67
C ALA A 333 20.49 3.11 -9.48
N LEU A 334 21.18 4.02 -8.80
CA LEU A 334 22.22 4.87 -9.34
C LEU A 334 23.61 4.32 -9.04
N GLY A 335 24.53 4.52 -9.97
CA GLY A 335 25.94 4.22 -9.78
C GLY A 335 26.81 5.26 -10.47
N ARG A 336 28.03 5.45 -10.00
CA ARG A 336 29.01 6.32 -10.66
C ARG A 336 30.42 5.71 -10.62
N ASP A 337 31.21 6.09 -11.57
CA ASP A 337 32.64 5.92 -11.53
C ASP A 337 33.35 7.26 -11.76
N LYS A 338 34.67 7.26 -11.87
CA LYS A 338 35.44 8.50 -12.13
C LYS A 338 35.07 9.21 -13.43
N ASN A 339 34.43 8.55 -14.40
CA ASN A 339 34.19 9.06 -15.75
C ASN A 339 32.72 9.39 -16.01
N ALA A 340 31.76 8.73 -15.28
CA ALA A 340 30.34 8.78 -15.64
C ALA A 340 29.42 8.44 -14.49
N VAL A 341 28.14 8.79 -14.64
CA VAL A 341 27.02 8.40 -13.78
C VAL A 341 26.08 7.50 -14.59
N TYR A 342 25.50 6.53 -13.92
CA TYR A 342 24.62 5.51 -14.49
C TYR A 342 23.32 5.44 -13.70
N ASP A 343 22.19 5.39 -14.40
CA ASP A 343 20.88 5.09 -13.83
C ASP A 343 20.41 3.74 -14.37
N ARG A 344 20.05 2.81 -13.47
CA ARG A 344 19.64 1.44 -13.82
C ARG A 344 20.54 0.79 -14.87
N GLY A 345 21.86 0.95 -14.66
CA GLY A 345 22.90 0.42 -15.55
C GLY A 345 23.04 1.16 -16.90
N LYS A 346 22.30 2.22 -17.15
CA LYS A 346 22.41 3.04 -18.37
C LYS A 346 23.20 4.31 -18.11
N LEU A 347 24.11 4.63 -19.02
CA LEU A 347 24.91 5.87 -18.97
C LEU A 347 24.00 7.10 -19.05
N ILE A 348 24.10 8.00 -18.08
CA ILE A 348 23.50 9.34 -18.14
C ILE A 348 24.48 10.24 -18.92
N LYS A 349 24.09 10.60 -20.13
CA LYS A 349 24.97 11.40 -21.02
C LYS A 349 25.13 12.83 -20.53
N GLY A 350 26.37 13.30 -20.43
CA GLY A 350 26.70 14.70 -20.15
C GLY A 350 26.74 15.06 -18.66
N LEU A 351 26.33 14.15 -17.76
CA LEU A 351 26.42 14.36 -16.33
C LEU A 351 27.87 14.19 -15.85
N ASP A 352 28.35 15.18 -15.10
CA ASP A 352 29.71 15.19 -14.53
C ASP A 352 29.72 14.42 -13.19
N PRO A 353 30.45 13.29 -13.10
CA PRO A 353 30.42 12.47 -11.89
C PRO A 353 31.06 13.11 -10.65
N VAL A 354 31.88 14.13 -10.85
CA VAL A 354 32.61 14.83 -9.76
C VAL A 354 31.70 15.83 -9.06
N THR A 355 30.84 16.53 -9.82
CA THR A 355 29.93 17.54 -9.30
C THR A 355 28.48 17.09 -9.24
N PHE A 356 28.25 15.81 -9.52
CA PHE A 356 26.95 15.18 -9.44
C PHE A 356 26.37 15.27 -8.04
N GLU A 357 25.12 15.66 -7.95
CA GLU A 357 24.29 15.69 -6.76
C GLU A 357 22.93 15.11 -7.10
N ASP A 358 22.52 14.04 -6.38
CA ASP A 358 21.18 13.50 -6.40
C ASP A 358 20.30 14.33 -5.48
N LEU A 359 19.14 14.77 -5.94
CA LEU A 359 18.23 15.60 -5.16
C LEU A 359 17.08 14.81 -4.53
N ASN A 360 16.57 13.80 -5.25
CA ASN A 360 15.46 12.98 -4.75
C ASN A 360 15.17 11.73 -5.61
N GLY A 361 16.18 11.23 -6.33
CA GLY A 361 16.05 10.06 -7.20
C GLY A 361 15.56 10.34 -8.62
N ASP A 362 14.72 11.36 -8.82
CA ASP A 362 14.24 11.76 -10.15
C ASP A 362 15.02 12.94 -10.72
N PHE A 363 15.42 13.88 -9.85
CA PHE A 363 16.19 15.05 -10.23
C PHE A 363 17.65 14.93 -9.83
N TYR A 364 18.51 15.20 -10.78
CA TYR A 364 19.96 15.29 -10.60
C TYR A 364 20.47 16.65 -11.03
N LYS A 365 21.56 17.11 -10.45
CA LYS A 365 22.26 18.30 -10.95
C LYS A 365 23.77 18.12 -10.92
N ASP A 366 24.45 18.89 -11.75
CA ASP A 366 25.89 19.02 -11.76
C ASP A 366 26.29 20.45 -12.15
N LYS A 367 27.56 20.66 -12.44
CA LYS A 367 28.04 21.94 -12.95
C LYS A 367 27.49 22.32 -14.34
N ASN A 368 26.99 21.36 -15.13
CA ASN A 368 26.52 21.55 -16.50
C ASN A 368 25.01 21.83 -16.57
N GLY A 369 24.21 21.39 -15.59
CA GLY A 369 22.76 21.58 -15.63
C GLY A 369 21.97 20.79 -14.59
N VAL A 370 20.67 20.73 -14.81
CA VAL A 370 19.72 19.94 -14.08
C VAL A 370 19.17 18.86 -15.00
N TYR A 371 18.96 17.69 -14.46
CA TYR A 371 18.46 16.52 -15.20
C TYR A 371 17.24 15.95 -14.50
N TYR A 372 16.27 15.49 -15.27
CA TYR A 372 15.12 14.73 -14.82
C TYR A 372 15.15 13.34 -15.47
N GLU A 373 15.12 12.28 -14.66
CA GLU A 373 15.28 10.89 -15.15
C GLU A 373 16.45 10.71 -16.12
N GLY A 374 17.57 11.36 -15.84
CA GLY A 374 18.79 11.30 -16.66
C GLY A 374 18.77 12.16 -17.94
N MET A 375 17.73 12.94 -18.19
CA MET A 375 17.61 13.82 -19.34
C MET A 375 17.81 15.30 -18.96
N LEU A 376 18.64 16.02 -19.69
CA LEU A 376 18.97 17.42 -19.42
C LEU A 376 17.72 18.32 -19.55
N MET A 377 17.41 19.05 -18.49
CA MET A 377 16.39 20.11 -18.45
C MET A 377 17.01 21.43 -18.96
N LYS A 378 16.79 21.73 -20.22
CA LYS A 378 17.42 22.92 -20.87
C LYS A 378 16.84 24.22 -20.30
N GLY A 379 17.71 25.17 -19.99
CA GLY A 379 17.31 26.53 -19.57
C GLY A 379 17.13 26.72 -18.06
N ILE A 380 17.32 25.69 -17.26
CA ILE A 380 17.25 25.75 -15.79
C ILE A 380 18.63 26.09 -15.20
N ASP A 381 18.67 27.01 -14.25
CA ASP A 381 19.88 27.36 -13.49
C ASP A 381 20.14 26.34 -12.37
N SER A 382 21.16 25.49 -12.57
CA SER A 382 21.47 24.41 -11.64
C SER A 382 21.88 24.85 -10.23
N LYS A 383 22.38 26.09 -10.08
CA LYS A 383 22.81 26.59 -8.75
C LYS A 383 21.66 27.01 -7.85
N SER A 384 20.56 27.44 -8.43
CA SER A 384 19.37 27.89 -7.71
C SER A 384 18.16 27.02 -7.95
N PHE A 385 18.38 25.88 -8.58
CA PHE A 385 17.32 24.88 -8.82
C PHE A 385 16.77 24.31 -7.51
N GLU A 386 15.45 24.25 -7.42
CA GLU A 386 14.71 23.55 -6.39
C GLU A 386 13.53 22.82 -7.03
N PRO A 387 13.34 21.50 -6.77
CA PRO A 387 12.10 20.83 -7.11
C PRO A 387 10.96 21.49 -6.35
N PHE A 388 9.85 21.74 -7.04
CA PHE A 388 8.66 22.27 -6.43
C PHE A 388 7.64 21.13 -6.28
N VAL A 389 6.82 21.17 -5.23
CA VAL A 389 5.93 20.06 -4.84
C VAL A 389 5.10 19.50 -6.01
N ASN A 390 4.90 18.19 -5.97
CA ASN A 390 4.13 17.35 -6.91
C ASN A 390 4.77 17.05 -8.25
N TYR A 391 6.11 17.12 -8.38
CA TYR A 391 6.84 16.61 -9.55
C TYR A 391 6.40 17.18 -10.91
N THR A 392 5.50 18.19 -10.91
CA THR A 392 5.00 18.84 -12.14
C THR A 392 5.60 20.20 -12.38
N HIS A 393 6.21 20.79 -11.35
CA HIS A 393 6.83 22.12 -11.41
C HIS A 393 8.19 22.12 -10.73
N VAL A 394 9.07 22.95 -11.26
CA VAL A 394 10.38 23.25 -10.68
C VAL A 394 10.60 24.75 -10.67
N LYS A 395 11.46 25.23 -9.79
CA LYS A 395 11.84 26.65 -9.75
C LYS A 395 13.34 26.84 -9.75
N ASP A 396 13.76 28.00 -10.27
CA ASP A 396 15.10 28.56 -10.09
C ASP A 396 14.99 30.08 -9.80
N LYS A 397 16.11 30.75 -9.71
CA LYS A 397 16.13 32.22 -9.52
C LYS A 397 15.43 33.03 -10.62
N ASN A 398 15.19 32.44 -11.81
CA ASN A 398 14.66 33.12 -12.99
C ASN A 398 13.14 32.86 -13.15
N GLY A 399 12.56 31.89 -12.45
CA GLY A 399 11.12 31.63 -12.57
C GLY A 399 10.69 30.25 -12.05
N ILE A 400 9.46 29.93 -12.40
CA ILE A 400 8.82 28.62 -12.19
C ILE A 400 8.60 28.01 -13.57
N TYR A 401 8.79 26.71 -13.66
CA TYR A 401 8.68 25.98 -14.91
C TYR A 401 7.83 24.74 -14.72
N SER A 402 6.93 24.49 -15.65
CA SER A 402 6.33 23.17 -15.87
C SER A 402 7.23 22.36 -16.79
N PHE A 403 7.16 21.06 -16.70
CA PHE A 403 7.92 20.17 -17.58
C PHE A 403 7.16 18.90 -17.85
N TYR A 404 7.47 18.28 -18.98
CA TYR A 404 6.95 16.95 -19.35
C TYR A 404 7.95 16.22 -20.25
N GLN A 405 7.90 14.92 -20.19
CA GLN A 405 8.73 14.05 -21.03
C GLN A 405 8.10 13.88 -22.41
N LYS A 406 8.89 14.06 -23.44
CA LYS A 406 8.49 13.81 -24.82
C LYS A 406 9.57 12.99 -25.51
N GLU A 407 9.27 11.73 -25.80
CA GLU A 407 10.24 10.79 -26.37
C GLU A 407 11.53 10.68 -25.53
N ASN A 408 12.66 11.23 -25.99
CA ASN A 408 13.97 11.19 -25.35
C ASN A 408 14.44 12.56 -24.86
N GLU A 409 13.53 13.51 -24.63
CA GLU A 409 13.86 14.83 -24.10
C GLU A 409 12.83 15.29 -23.06
N VAL A 410 13.27 16.19 -22.19
CA VAL A 410 12.39 16.91 -21.27
C VAL A 410 12.11 18.28 -21.84
N VAL A 411 10.85 18.55 -22.11
CA VAL A 411 10.36 19.88 -22.52
C VAL A 411 10.12 20.68 -21.25
N VAL A 412 10.70 21.88 -21.19
CA VAL A 412 10.60 22.80 -20.05
C VAL A 412 9.93 24.09 -20.54
N GLU A 413 8.84 24.47 -19.89
CA GLU A 413 8.05 25.65 -20.24
C GLU A 413 7.97 26.60 -19.05
N LYS A 414 8.25 27.87 -19.26
CA LYS A 414 8.16 28.87 -18.19
C LYS A 414 6.72 29.20 -17.89
N VAL A 415 6.34 29.07 -16.61
CA VAL A 415 4.99 29.36 -16.12
C VAL A 415 4.82 30.88 -15.95
N GLU A 416 3.65 31.38 -16.35
CA GLU A 416 3.25 32.77 -16.08
C GLU A 416 2.88 32.90 -14.60
N ILE A 417 3.58 33.74 -13.87
CA ILE A 417 3.41 33.94 -12.42
C ILE A 417 3.07 35.39 -12.10
N SER A 418 2.47 35.63 -10.93
CA SER A 418 2.27 36.98 -10.41
C SER A 418 3.63 37.71 -10.21
N PRO A 419 3.75 38.97 -10.62
CA PRO A 419 5.02 39.70 -10.54
C PRO A 419 5.51 39.95 -9.10
N GLU A 420 4.61 39.84 -8.10
CA GLU A 420 4.92 40.03 -6.70
C GLU A 420 5.54 38.80 -6.03
N ILE A 421 5.63 37.66 -6.73
CA ILE A 421 6.19 36.42 -6.17
C ILE A 421 7.66 36.61 -5.84
N ASP A 422 7.99 36.40 -4.58
CA ASP A 422 9.38 36.24 -4.14
C ASP A 422 9.80 34.78 -4.27
N LEU A 423 10.42 34.43 -5.41
CA LEU A 423 10.86 33.05 -5.72
C LEU A 423 11.78 32.48 -4.64
N LYS A 424 12.54 33.31 -3.92
CA LYS A 424 13.48 32.87 -2.89
C LYS A 424 12.77 32.32 -1.65
N THR A 425 11.60 32.85 -1.33
CA THR A 425 10.83 32.44 -0.14
C THR A 425 9.56 31.68 -0.50
N LEU A 426 9.31 31.46 -1.78
CA LEU A 426 8.14 30.74 -2.24
C LEU A 426 8.21 29.26 -1.83
N GLN A 427 7.18 28.82 -1.14
CA GLN A 427 7.01 27.43 -0.69
C GLN A 427 5.59 26.95 -1.01
N PRO A 428 5.41 25.67 -1.30
CA PRO A 428 4.08 25.06 -1.39
C PRO A 428 3.40 25.06 -0.03
N ILE A 429 2.09 24.92 -0.02
CA ILE A 429 1.33 24.60 1.19
C ILE A 429 1.11 23.08 1.21
N GLU A 430 1.50 22.42 2.30
CA GLU A 430 1.40 20.97 2.46
C GLU A 430 0.02 20.44 2.09
N ASN A 431 -0.01 19.28 1.46
CA ASN A 431 -1.21 18.57 1.02
C ASN A 431 -2.05 19.23 -0.09
N TYR A 432 -1.66 20.43 -0.56
CA TYR A 432 -2.41 21.17 -1.57
C TYR A 432 -1.48 21.80 -2.61
N SER A 433 -1.27 21.07 -3.69
CA SER A 433 -0.33 21.45 -4.75
C SER A 433 -0.66 22.73 -5.48
N GLU A 434 -1.94 23.11 -5.47
CA GLU A 434 -2.47 24.30 -6.13
C GLU A 434 -2.10 25.57 -5.39
N TYR A 435 -1.82 25.46 -4.09
CA TYR A 435 -1.52 26.60 -3.24
C TYR A 435 -0.05 26.72 -2.89
N SER A 436 0.41 27.94 -2.90
CA SER A 436 1.77 28.29 -2.45
C SER A 436 1.77 29.62 -1.71
N LYS A 437 2.82 29.87 -0.95
CA LYS A 437 3.02 31.14 -0.24
C LYS A 437 4.48 31.56 -0.26
N ASP A 438 4.71 32.86 -0.30
CA ASP A 438 6.02 33.45 0.00
C ASP A 438 5.93 34.21 1.33
N LYS A 439 6.95 34.98 1.65
CA LYS A 439 6.97 35.78 2.90
C LYS A 439 5.87 36.85 3.00
N ASN A 440 5.22 37.23 1.87
CA ASN A 440 4.31 38.36 1.79
C ASN A 440 2.88 37.98 1.40
N ASN A 441 2.72 36.95 0.55
CA ASN A 441 1.44 36.65 -0.12
C ASN A 441 1.17 35.14 -0.18
N VAL A 442 -0.11 34.81 -0.42
CA VAL A 442 -0.61 33.48 -0.77
C VAL A 442 -1.01 33.47 -2.24
N TYR A 443 -0.81 32.33 -2.88
CA TYR A 443 -1.04 32.15 -4.31
C TYR A 443 -1.84 30.87 -4.58
N TYR A 444 -2.68 30.91 -5.61
CA TYR A 444 -3.35 29.77 -6.22
C TYR A 444 -2.85 29.64 -7.66
N HIS A 445 -2.28 28.49 -8.04
CA HIS A 445 -1.57 28.29 -9.32
C HIS A 445 -0.65 29.47 -9.68
N PHE A 446 0.16 29.91 -8.71
CA PHE A 446 1.10 31.02 -8.81
C PHE A 446 0.49 32.39 -9.15
N LYS A 447 -0.83 32.52 -9.05
CA LYS A 447 -1.58 33.80 -9.13
C LYS A 447 -1.94 34.24 -7.72
N LYS A 448 -1.68 35.52 -7.39
CA LYS A 448 -1.92 36.05 -6.06
C LYS A 448 -3.39 35.99 -5.66
N ILE A 449 -3.64 35.54 -4.43
CA ILE A 449 -4.97 35.61 -3.79
C ILE A 449 -5.08 36.97 -3.13
N GLU A 450 -5.87 37.85 -3.73
CA GLU A 450 -5.98 39.22 -3.25
C GLU A 450 -6.64 39.33 -1.87
N GLY A 451 -5.91 39.95 -0.93
CA GLY A 451 -6.38 40.21 0.42
C GLY A 451 -6.33 39.03 1.38
N ALA A 452 -5.71 37.91 0.97
CA ALA A 452 -5.49 36.76 1.86
C ALA A 452 -4.48 37.08 2.97
N ASP A 453 -4.81 36.70 4.20
CA ASP A 453 -3.91 36.82 5.35
C ASP A 453 -2.98 35.60 5.44
N ILE A 454 -1.72 35.80 5.12
CA ILE A 454 -0.71 34.73 5.03
C ILE A 454 -0.54 33.92 6.33
N LYS A 455 -0.85 34.49 7.49
CA LYS A 455 -0.65 33.83 8.79
C LYS A 455 -1.79 32.88 9.15
N THR A 456 -2.97 33.13 8.61
CA THR A 456 -4.17 32.39 8.96
C THR A 456 -4.83 31.71 7.75
N PHE A 457 -4.19 31.80 6.58
CA PHE A 457 -4.70 31.14 5.38
C PHE A 457 -4.51 29.63 5.48
N GLU A 458 -5.59 28.90 5.23
CA GLU A 458 -5.66 27.44 5.19
C GLU A 458 -6.43 27.03 3.93
N PRO A 459 -5.87 26.17 3.07
CA PRO A 459 -6.64 25.48 2.05
C PRO A 459 -7.70 24.58 2.70
N GLU A 460 -8.89 24.57 2.13
CA GLU A 460 -10.01 23.72 2.56
C GLU A 460 -10.43 22.72 1.46
N GLY A 461 -9.81 22.83 0.30
CA GLY A 461 -10.02 22.00 -0.88
C GLY A 461 -9.13 22.44 -2.03
N TYR A 462 -9.26 21.80 -3.18
CA TYR A 462 -8.44 22.11 -4.36
C TYR A 462 -8.55 23.57 -4.81
N SER A 463 -9.75 24.16 -4.75
CA SER A 463 -10.04 25.51 -5.23
C SER A 463 -10.51 26.46 -4.12
N ILE A 464 -10.70 25.97 -2.91
CA ILE A 464 -11.29 26.72 -1.80
C ILE A 464 -10.26 26.88 -0.69
N GLY A 465 -10.07 28.13 -0.24
CA GLY A 465 -9.26 28.44 0.94
C GLY A 465 -9.96 29.43 1.84
N LYS A 466 -9.58 29.48 3.10
CA LYS A 466 -10.09 30.46 4.07
C LYS A 466 -8.97 31.08 4.89
N ASP A 467 -9.24 32.24 5.43
CA ASP A 467 -8.46 32.87 6.50
C ASP A 467 -9.40 33.61 7.45
N LYS A 468 -8.86 34.33 8.41
CA LYS A 468 -9.65 35.17 9.33
C LYS A 468 -10.41 36.31 8.63
N MET A 469 -10.04 36.66 7.39
CA MET A 469 -10.62 37.77 6.63
C MET A 469 -11.73 37.32 5.70
N GLY A 470 -11.80 36.03 5.34
CA GLY A 470 -12.80 35.52 4.43
C GLY A 470 -12.54 34.14 3.88
N VAL A 471 -13.40 33.74 2.97
CA VAL A 471 -13.30 32.55 2.15
C VAL A 471 -12.95 32.95 0.72
N TYR A 472 -12.12 32.18 0.08
CA TYR A 472 -11.61 32.41 -1.26
C TYR A 472 -11.92 31.20 -2.15
N TYR A 473 -12.33 31.49 -3.37
CA TYR A 473 -12.41 30.50 -4.44
C TYR A 473 -11.36 30.85 -5.49
N GLU A 474 -10.42 29.97 -5.73
CA GLU A 474 -9.23 30.26 -6.54
C GLU A 474 -8.51 31.53 -6.03
N THR A 475 -8.38 32.55 -6.88
CA THR A 475 -7.72 33.83 -6.53
C THR A 475 -8.66 34.88 -5.94
N ARG A 476 -9.97 34.61 -5.82
CA ARG A 476 -10.99 35.62 -5.53
C ARG A 476 -11.67 35.40 -4.18
N LYS A 477 -11.77 36.47 -3.41
CA LYS A 477 -12.57 36.47 -2.19
C LYS A 477 -14.05 36.33 -2.50
N VAL A 478 -14.71 35.40 -1.83
CA VAL A 478 -16.16 35.20 -1.94
C VAL A 478 -16.87 36.11 -0.95
N ASN A 479 -17.75 36.98 -1.49
CA ASN A 479 -18.42 37.98 -0.66
C ASN A 479 -19.56 37.39 0.17
N GLY A 480 -19.67 37.86 1.41
CA GLY A 480 -20.84 37.58 2.29
C GLY A 480 -20.81 36.23 3.00
N VAL A 481 -19.67 35.51 2.95
CA VAL A 481 -19.50 34.25 3.70
C VAL A 481 -19.18 34.54 5.16
N ASP A 482 -19.91 33.89 6.06
CA ASP A 482 -19.56 33.85 7.49
C ASP A 482 -18.50 32.79 7.73
N VAL A 483 -17.24 33.24 7.92
CA VAL A 483 -16.08 32.36 8.09
C VAL A 483 -16.21 31.43 9.29
N ASN A 484 -16.89 31.86 10.37
CA ASN A 484 -17.02 31.09 11.60
C ASN A 484 -17.97 29.88 11.47
N SER A 485 -18.87 29.91 10.51
CA SER A 485 -19.82 28.83 10.24
C SER A 485 -19.64 28.22 8.86
N PHE A 486 -18.51 28.50 8.23
CA PHE A 486 -18.14 27.97 6.92
C PHE A 486 -17.92 26.46 6.97
N GLU A 487 -18.47 25.78 5.98
CA GLU A 487 -18.35 24.32 5.79
C GLU A 487 -18.21 24.02 4.30
N VAL A 488 -17.13 23.32 3.93
CA VAL A 488 -16.92 22.82 2.57
C VAL A 488 -17.81 21.60 2.35
N LEU A 489 -18.43 21.56 1.18
CA LEU A 489 -19.17 20.42 0.67
C LEU A 489 -18.37 19.76 -0.46
N LYS A 490 -18.99 18.95 -1.29
CA LYS A 490 -18.37 18.34 -2.47
C LYS A 490 -18.42 19.29 -3.68
N ASN A 491 -17.51 19.09 -4.66
CA ASN A 491 -17.62 19.66 -6.02
C ASN A 491 -17.74 21.20 -6.04
N ASP A 492 -16.84 21.90 -5.34
CA ASP A 492 -16.79 23.37 -5.23
C ASP A 492 -18.02 24.03 -4.59
N PHE A 493 -18.89 23.24 -3.94
CA PHE A 493 -19.94 23.78 -3.09
C PHE A 493 -19.44 23.99 -1.67
N PHE A 494 -19.93 25.03 -1.06
CA PHE A 494 -19.78 25.29 0.36
C PHE A 494 -20.98 26.05 0.91
N LYS A 495 -21.11 26.09 2.21
CA LYS A 495 -22.19 26.79 2.89
C LYS A 495 -21.68 27.49 4.14
N ASP A 496 -22.46 28.43 4.62
CA ASP A 496 -22.38 28.97 5.96
C ASP A 496 -23.76 28.83 6.64
N LYS A 497 -23.93 29.34 7.83
CA LYS A 497 -25.21 29.29 8.55
C LYS A 497 -26.38 29.97 7.82
N ASN A 498 -26.11 30.86 6.84
CA ASN A 498 -27.10 31.68 6.18
C ASN A 498 -27.31 31.30 4.72
N ASN A 499 -26.29 30.85 4.01
CA ASN A 499 -26.27 30.76 2.55
C ASN A 499 -25.54 29.50 2.06
N VAL A 500 -25.89 29.10 0.84
CA VAL A 500 -25.16 28.10 0.04
C VAL A 500 -24.44 28.82 -1.10
N TYR A 501 -23.26 28.33 -1.41
CA TYR A 501 -22.40 28.89 -2.45
C TYR A 501 -21.92 27.77 -3.40
N TYR A 502 -21.72 28.15 -4.64
CA TYR A 502 -21.03 27.32 -5.63
C TYR A 502 -19.93 28.14 -6.28
N LYS A 503 -18.71 27.66 -6.18
CA LYS A 503 -17.54 28.44 -6.61
C LYS A 503 -17.52 29.82 -5.93
N ASN A 504 -17.44 30.89 -6.68
CA ASN A 504 -17.44 32.26 -6.14
C ASN A 504 -18.81 32.91 -6.07
N LYS A 505 -19.93 32.17 -6.25
CA LYS A 505 -21.28 32.70 -6.35
C LYS A 505 -22.18 32.19 -5.23
N LYS A 506 -22.91 33.10 -4.60
CA LYS A 506 -24.02 32.79 -3.70
C LYS A 506 -25.21 32.24 -4.49
N LEU A 507 -25.79 31.16 -4.00
CA LEU A 507 -26.97 30.52 -4.57
C LEU A 507 -28.24 30.97 -3.83
N GLU A 508 -28.98 31.90 -4.42
CA GLU A 508 -30.18 32.48 -3.78
C GLU A 508 -31.36 31.50 -3.64
N ILE A 509 -31.37 30.45 -4.49
CA ILE A 509 -32.46 29.46 -4.52
C ILE A 509 -32.36 28.39 -3.45
N PHE A 510 -31.20 28.23 -2.82
CA PHE A 510 -30.95 27.19 -1.81
C PHE A 510 -30.77 27.77 -0.42
N LYS A 511 -31.07 26.96 0.59
CA LYS A 511 -30.86 27.26 2.01
C LYS A 511 -29.87 26.24 2.62
N PRO A 512 -29.01 26.66 3.53
CA PRO A 512 -27.97 25.74 4.10
C PRO A 512 -28.57 24.53 4.83
N LYS A 513 -29.75 24.71 5.43
CA LYS A 513 -30.47 23.62 6.10
C LYS A 513 -30.99 22.61 5.07
N ASN A 514 -30.64 21.35 5.24
CA ASN A 514 -31.05 20.23 4.37
C ASN A 514 -30.62 20.41 2.90
N PHE A 515 -29.52 21.13 2.66
CA PHE A 515 -28.88 21.17 1.35
C PHE A 515 -27.75 20.12 1.31
N GLU A 516 -27.76 19.32 0.28
CA GLU A 516 -26.78 18.23 0.05
C GLU A 516 -26.30 18.25 -1.40
N VAL A 517 -25.01 18.02 -1.59
CA VAL A 517 -24.43 17.75 -2.90
C VAL A 517 -24.37 16.23 -3.07
N ILE A 518 -25.15 15.72 -4.01
CA ILE A 518 -25.27 14.29 -4.24
C ILE A 518 -24.10 13.82 -5.13
N ASP A 519 -23.91 14.50 -6.28
CA ASP A 519 -22.87 14.20 -7.24
C ASP A 519 -22.47 15.42 -8.07
N TYR A 520 -21.61 15.25 -9.08
CA TYR A 520 -21.06 16.30 -9.95
C TYR A 520 -22.13 17.12 -10.71
N SER A 521 -23.33 16.59 -10.87
CA SER A 521 -24.41 17.25 -11.60
C SER A 521 -25.72 17.33 -10.84
N LEU A 522 -25.76 16.87 -9.57
CA LEU A 522 -26.99 16.74 -8.81
C LEU A 522 -26.86 17.29 -7.39
N VAL A 523 -27.81 18.14 -7.00
CA VAL A 523 -27.96 18.63 -5.62
C VAL A 523 -29.35 18.38 -5.10
N LYS A 524 -29.49 18.32 -3.79
CA LYS A 524 -30.77 18.12 -3.08
C LYS A 524 -31.03 19.27 -2.11
N GLN A 525 -32.27 19.77 -2.09
CA GLN A 525 -32.75 20.68 -1.08
C GLN A 525 -34.04 20.11 -0.47
N ASN A 526 -34.01 19.70 0.78
CA ASN A 526 -35.08 18.88 1.40
C ASN A 526 -35.32 17.59 0.59
N GLU A 527 -36.52 17.39 0.06
CA GLU A 527 -36.85 16.24 -0.80
C GLU A 527 -36.75 16.55 -2.31
N ASP A 528 -36.45 17.79 -2.67
CA ASP A 528 -36.37 18.19 -4.07
C ASP A 528 -34.97 18.01 -4.63
N LEU A 529 -34.83 17.34 -5.76
CA LEU A 529 -33.60 17.15 -6.50
C LEU A 529 -33.47 18.16 -7.64
N TYR A 530 -32.28 18.69 -7.82
CA TYR A 530 -31.94 19.64 -8.88
C TYR A 530 -30.75 19.14 -9.67
N TYR A 531 -30.95 19.00 -10.97
CA TYR A 531 -29.86 18.81 -11.90
C TYR A 531 -29.21 20.15 -12.20
N PHE A 532 -27.88 20.24 -12.25
CA PHE A 532 -27.23 21.48 -12.64
C PHE A 532 -26.18 21.26 -13.72
N THR A 533 -26.02 22.30 -14.55
CA THR A 533 -25.02 22.37 -15.62
C THR A 533 -24.36 23.72 -15.61
N GLU A 534 -23.14 23.76 -16.12
CA GLU A 534 -22.46 25.01 -16.46
C GLU A 534 -22.41 25.17 -17.98
N ASP A 535 -22.65 26.39 -18.44
CA ASP A 535 -22.44 26.75 -19.84
C ASP A 535 -20.99 27.15 -20.08
N GLY A 536 -20.58 27.30 -21.34
CA GLY A 536 -19.22 27.69 -21.72
C GLY A 536 -18.76 29.06 -21.17
N ASN A 537 -19.61 29.82 -20.50
CA ASN A 537 -19.34 31.08 -19.84
C ASN A 537 -19.35 30.97 -18.31
N ASN A 538 -19.29 29.78 -17.76
CA ASN A 538 -19.35 29.49 -16.32
C ASN A 538 -20.67 29.97 -15.64
N ASN A 539 -21.76 30.01 -16.39
CA ASN A 539 -23.08 30.26 -15.79
C ASN A 539 -23.70 28.93 -15.37
N THR A 540 -23.94 28.80 -14.09
CA THR A 540 -24.55 27.60 -13.51
C THR A 540 -26.08 27.74 -13.57
N LYS A 541 -26.73 26.72 -14.10
CA LYS A 541 -28.19 26.62 -14.16
C LYS A 541 -28.63 25.39 -13.37
N PHE A 542 -29.54 25.62 -12.41
CA PHE A 542 -30.17 24.56 -11.63
C PHE A 542 -31.59 24.30 -12.20
N VAL A 543 -31.87 23.08 -12.52
CA VAL A 543 -33.15 22.63 -13.09
C VAL A 543 -33.74 21.61 -12.11
N PRO A 544 -34.91 21.88 -11.49
CA PRO A 544 -35.56 20.86 -10.67
C PRO A 544 -35.85 19.62 -11.53
N LEU A 545 -35.68 18.43 -10.96
CA LEU A 545 -36.06 17.21 -11.65
C LEU A 545 -37.55 17.23 -11.95
N GLU A 546 -37.91 16.88 -13.18
CA GLU A 546 -39.25 17.09 -13.74
C GLU A 546 -40.35 16.20 -13.09
N SER A 547 -40.01 15.27 -12.25
CA SER A 547 -40.95 14.37 -11.58
C SER A 547 -41.19 14.76 -10.13
N LYS A 548 -42.46 15.01 -9.75
CA LYS A 548 -42.85 15.15 -8.33
C LYS A 548 -42.78 13.86 -7.52
N ASN A 549 -42.56 12.72 -8.19
CA ASN A 549 -42.53 11.39 -7.59
C ASN A 549 -41.19 10.72 -7.89
N VAL A 550 -40.08 11.42 -7.69
CA VAL A 550 -38.76 10.83 -7.72
C VAL A 550 -38.64 9.86 -6.53
N ASP A 551 -38.35 8.62 -6.82
CA ASP A 551 -38.08 7.63 -5.77
C ASP A 551 -36.61 7.70 -5.39
N ILE A 552 -36.31 8.41 -4.28
CA ILE A 552 -34.95 8.68 -3.84
C ILE A 552 -34.24 7.39 -3.42
N ASP A 553 -34.94 6.43 -2.85
CA ASP A 553 -34.38 5.15 -2.38
C ASP A 553 -33.86 4.27 -3.53
N THR A 554 -34.42 4.47 -4.74
CA THR A 554 -33.97 3.74 -5.95
C THR A 554 -33.29 4.63 -6.97
N PHE A 555 -32.98 5.88 -6.61
CA PHE A 555 -32.36 6.84 -7.51
C PHE A 555 -30.91 6.44 -7.79
N GLN A 556 -30.56 6.38 -9.09
CA GLN A 556 -29.23 5.99 -9.57
C GLN A 556 -28.70 7.03 -10.55
N ILE A 557 -27.46 7.44 -10.37
CA ILE A 557 -26.72 8.28 -11.30
C ILE A 557 -25.93 7.34 -12.21
N LEU A 558 -26.22 7.38 -13.50
CA LEU A 558 -25.54 6.55 -14.49
C LEU A 558 -24.31 7.27 -15.05
N ASP A 559 -24.45 8.56 -15.35
CA ASP A 559 -23.37 9.48 -15.68
C ASP A 559 -23.81 10.94 -15.43
N GLU A 560 -22.98 11.91 -15.88
CA GLU A 560 -23.27 13.35 -15.72
C GLU A 560 -24.61 13.79 -16.30
N ASP A 561 -25.11 13.14 -17.34
CA ASP A 561 -26.31 13.51 -18.10
C ASP A 561 -27.52 12.62 -17.80
N TYR A 562 -27.29 11.34 -17.46
CA TYR A 562 -28.34 10.33 -17.30
C TYR A 562 -28.49 9.85 -15.87
N THR A 563 -29.71 9.94 -15.38
CA THR A 563 -30.09 9.37 -14.08
C THR A 563 -31.38 8.57 -14.20
N LYS A 564 -31.67 7.69 -13.25
CA LYS A 564 -32.94 6.94 -13.21
C LYS A 564 -33.39 6.70 -11.78
N ASP A 565 -34.68 6.46 -11.60
CA ASP A 565 -35.22 5.76 -10.44
C ASP A 565 -36.07 4.55 -10.92
N LYS A 566 -36.73 3.86 -10.03
CA LYS A 566 -37.59 2.72 -10.43
C LYS A 566 -38.73 3.09 -11.36
N ASN A 567 -39.12 4.35 -11.42
CA ASN A 567 -40.30 4.85 -12.14
C ASN A 567 -39.93 5.54 -13.46
N ASN A 568 -38.81 6.27 -13.48
CA ASN A 568 -38.45 7.17 -14.58
C ASN A 568 -36.97 7.10 -14.94
N THR A 569 -36.68 7.49 -16.16
CA THR A 569 -35.34 7.84 -16.62
C THR A 569 -35.27 9.34 -16.88
N TYR A 570 -34.13 9.95 -16.62
CA TYR A 570 -33.93 11.39 -16.79
C TYR A 570 -32.71 11.65 -17.66
N TYR A 571 -32.81 12.64 -18.52
CA TYR A 571 -31.69 13.23 -19.26
C TYR A 571 -31.60 14.71 -18.90
N LYS A 572 -30.50 15.11 -18.29
CA LYS A 572 -30.28 16.49 -17.81
C LYS A 572 -31.46 17.04 -16.97
N GLY A 573 -31.92 16.22 -16.05
CA GLY A 573 -33.00 16.55 -15.12
C GLY A 573 -34.39 16.45 -15.69
N LYS A 574 -34.60 16.19 -16.98
CA LYS A 574 -35.89 16.02 -17.63
C LYS A 574 -36.28 14.59 -17.85
N ILE A 575 -37.56 14.25 -17.71
CA ILE A 575 -38.04 12.89 -17.97
C ILE A 575 -37.69 12.49 -19.41
N PHE A 576 -37.00 11.37 -19.52
CA PHE A 576 -36.48 10.81 -20.77
C PHE A 576 -37.26 9.56 -21.15
N LYS A 577 -38.41 9.73 -21.80
CA LYS A 577 -39.34 8.64 -22.13
C LYS A 577 -38.84 7.66 -23.20
N GLU A 578 -37.76 7.98 -23.91
CA GLU A 578 -37.22 7.13 -24.96
C GLU A 578 -36.47 5.89 -24.42
N ALA A 579 -35.98 5.97 -23.21
CA ALA A 579 -35.24 4.88 -22.59
C ALA A 579 -36.17 3.97 -21.76
N ASP A 580 -35.83 2.68 -21.75
CA ASP A 580 -36.49 1.69 -20.94
C ASP A 580 -35.88 1.72 -19.50
N VAL A 581 -36.66 2.21 -18.54
CA VAL A 581 -36.19 2.40 -17.15
C VAL A 581 -35.62 1.12 -16.51
N LYS A 582 -36.17 -0.05 -16.85
CA LYS A 582 -35.76 -1.32 -16.26
C LYS A 582 -34.42 -1.83 -16.79
N THR A 583 -34.05 -1.42 -18.01
CA THR A 583 -32.87 -1.93 -18.70
C THR A 583 -31.83 -0.85 -19.01
N LEU A 584 -32.14 0.42 -18.74
CA LEU A 584 -31.15 1.50 -18.89
C LEU A 584 -30.06 1.34 -17.84
N ASP A 585 -28.79 1.27 -18.29
CA ASP A 585 -27.65 1.12 -17.41
C ASP A 585 -26.36 1.60 -18.08
N LYS A 586 -25.32 1.77 -17.25
CA LYS A 586 -23.97 2.11 -17.67
C LYS A 586 -23.19 0.84 -17.98
N HIS A 587 -22.69 0.71 -19.20
CA HIS A 587 -21.93 -0.46 -19.66
C HIS A 587 -20.56 -0.04 -20.19
N TYR A 588 -19.54 -0.80 -19.82
CA TYR A 588 -18.22 -0.65 -20.41
C TYR A 588 -18.17 -1.22 -21.83
N ASP A 589 -17.67 -0.44 -22.79
CA ASP A 589 -17.50 -0.85 -24.19
C ASP A 589 -16.00 -1.03 -24.47
N GLU A 590 -15.59 -2.27 -24.61
CA GLU A 590 -14.18 -2.63 -24.86
C GLU A 590 -13.65 -2.06 -26.19
N ASN A 591 -14.50 -1.85 -27.19
CA ASN A 591 -14.08 -1.35 -28.50
C ASN A 591 -13.71 0.14 -28.47
N ASP A 592 -14.38 0.91 -27.62
CA ASP A 592 -14.13 2.36 -27.46
C ASP A 592 -13.36 2.69 -26.18
N ASN A 593 -12.99 1.67 -25.39
CA ASN A 593 -12.32 1.78 -24.10
C ASN A 593 -12.99 2.81 -23.18
N GLY A 594 -14.33 2.74 -23.06
CA GLY A 594 -15.12 3.71 -22.31
C GLY A 594 -16.50 3.21 -21.92
N TYR A 595 -17.17 3.99 -21.07
CA TYR A 595 -18.53 3.67 -20.65
C TYR A 595 -19.57 4.28 -21.58
N LYS A 596 -20.64 3.53 -21.84
CA LYS A 596 -21.81 3.95 -22.62
C LYS A 596 -23.10 3.72 -21.85
N ILE A 597 -24.04 4.64 -21.96
CA ILE A 597 -25.39 4.47 -21.43
C ILE A 597 -26.22 3.77 -22.49
N ARG A 598 -26.81 2.64 -22.14
CA ARG A 598 -27.64 1.82 -23.05
C ARG A 598 -28.81 1.17 -22.32
N ASP A 599 -29.88 0.92 -23.07
CA ASP A 599 -30.93 -0.01 -22.69
C ASP A 599 -30.98 -1.22 -23.65
N LYS A 600 -31.97 -2.08 -23.51
CA LYS A 600 -32.16 -3.24 -24.41
C LYS A 600 -32.43 -2.86 -25.88
N LYS A 601 -32.76 -1.61 -26.17
CA LYS A 601 -33.14 -1.16 -27.52
C LYS A 601 -32.01 -0.43 -28.23
N LYS A 602 -31.28 0.46 -27.53
CA LYS A 602 -30.24 1.28 -28.16
C LYS A 602 -29.20 1.80 -27.16
N VAL A 603 -28.10 2.31 -27.72
CA VAL A 603 -27.07 3.07 -27.01
C VAL A 603 -27.36 4.56 -27.13
N TYR A 604 -27.31 5.26 -26.03
CA TYR A 604 -27.46 6.71 -25.96
C TYR A 604 -26.09 7.37 -25.99
N LYS A 605 -25.94 8.45 -26.75
CA LYS A 605 -24.66 9.15 -26.86
C LYS A 605 -24.39 9.91 -25.57
N THR A 606 -23.34 9.57 -24.85
CA THR A 606 -22.67 10.49 -23.93
C THR A 606 -21.83 11.46 -24.77
N LYS A 607 -21.88 12.75 -24.50
CA LYS A 607 -20.90 13.68 -25.10
C LYS A 607 -19.52 13.31 -24.50
N LYS A 608 -18.55 13.05 -25.41
CA LYS A 608 -17.15 13.00 -25.03
C LYS A 608 -16.70 14.35 -24.49
#